data_4be4704238b20b5c56be405560d575a9
#
_entry.id   4be4704238b20b5c56be405560d575a9
#
_cell.length_a   1.000
_cell.length_b   1.000
_cell.length_c   1.000
_cell.angle_alpha   90.00
_cell.angle_beta   90.00
_cell.angle_gamma   90.00
#
_symmetry.space_group_name_H-M   'P 1'
#
loop_
_entity.id
_entity.type
_entity.pdbx_description
1 polymer ?
#
loop_
_entity_poly.entity_id
_entity_poly.type
_entity_poly.pdbx_seq_one_letter_code
_entity_poly.pdbx_strand_id
1 'polypeptide(L)'
;MFSNRFSKRKILWPVRLDPHFHLSTVYIKKNTDLVFIYLYEEGDDGMKITAAKQELAKSLNIVLKAVPSKTTMNILYCVLIDATVDTIKLTGNDMELGIETEVKGTIEERGLICLDAKLFSEIIRKMPEADITIETGSNYQTTITCENSVFNIVGKDGTEFSPLPSVDKDNPVVMNQFQLRELIRQTLFSISPNDANKIMTGENLQIHENELRMTALDGHRIAIRQLNLDSSYEDYEAIIPGKTLSEISKIVSGEIEDEVRVYFTKNQILFEMDGTLVVSRLIDGKYFRIDQMLSNDYETKIKVKKTALMSAVDRAMLFTSESDKGTLVLTIGGDSMNLSIRSSAGSMSDDVAVESEGKELRIGFNPKFILDVLRVIDDEEISVYFLNSKAPCFIRDEAQSYIYMVLPVNFV
;
A
#
# COMPACT_ATOMS: atom_id res chain seq x y z
N MET A 1 6.11 39.78 18.61
CA MET A 1 5.12 40.84 18.43
C MET A 1 4.43 40.67 17.08
N PHE A 2 3.35 39.92 17.02
CA PHE A 2 2.46 39.90 15.87
C PHE A 2 1.06 40.12 16.37
N SER A 3 0.47 41.24 15.96
CA SER A 3 -0.81 41.77 16.36
C SER A 3 -1.93 41.04 15.60
N ASN A 4 -2.77 40.33 16.35
CA ASN A 4 -4.04 39.77 15.87
C ASN A 4 -5.04 40.93 15.61
N ARG A 5 -5.42 41.12 14.34
CA ARG A 5 -6.65 41.86 13.99
C ARG A 5 -7.76 40.85 13.67
N PHE A 6 -8.58 40.54 14.66
CA PHE A 6 -9.84 39.86 14.43
C PHE A 6 -10.94 40.86 14.08
N SER A 7 -11.51 40.72 12.89
CA SER A 7 -12.69 41.48 12.46
C SER A 7 -13.94 40.90 13.12
N LYS A 8 -14.60 41.65 13.99
CA LYS A 8 -15.90 41.28 14.59
C LYS A 8 -16.99 41.33 13.52
N ARG A 9 -17.46 40.20 13.03
CA ARG A 9 -18.74 40.09 12.33
C ARG A 9 -19.80 39.53 13.27
N LYS A 10 -20.87 40.26 13.52
CA LYS A 10 -22.05 39.82 14.28
C LYS A 10 -22.78 38.76 13.45
N ILE A 11 -22.91 37.55 14.00
CA ILE A 11 -23.81 36.52 13.48
C ILE A 11 -25.06 36.55 14.37
N LEU A 12 -26.18 36.91 13.78
CA LEU A 12 -27.50 36.89 14.42
C LEU A 12 -28.20 35.58 14.11
N TRP A 13 -28.16 34.63 15.06
CA TRP A 13 -29.14 33.54 15.14
C TRP A 13 -29.60 33.39 16.58
N PRO A 14 -30.91 33.23 16.86
CA PRO A 14 -31.39 33.14 18.23
C PRO A 14 -31.19 31.71 18.77
N VAL A 15 -30.01 31.43 19.33
CA VAL A 15 -29.82 30.26 20.19
C VAL A 15 -30.08 30.75 21.62
N ARG A 16 -31.11 30.21 22.30
CA ARG A 16 -31.25 30.34 23.75
C ARG A 16 -30.14 29.55 24.39
N LEU A 17 -29.11 30.22 24.86
CA LEU A 17 -28.06 29.64 25.71
C LEU A 17 -28.56 29.57 27.13
N ASP A 18 -28.34 28.41 27.76
CA ASP A 18 -28.50 28.21 29.20
C ASP A 18 -27.51 29.14 29.95
N PRO A 19 -27.91 29.86 31.01
CA PRO A 19 -27.06 30.82 31.72
C PRO A 19 -25.84 30.20 32.41
N HIS A 20 -25.70 28.87 32.45
CA HIS A 20 -24.58 28.12 33.06
C HIS A 20 -23.54 27.61 32.11
N PHE A 21 -23.63 27.94 30.81
CA PHE A 21 -22.61 27.53 29.83
C PHE A 21 -21.39 28.46 29.83
N HIS A 22 -20.22 27.94 30.21
CA HIS A 22 -18.94 28.62 30.01
C HIS A 22 -18.32 28.17 28.68
N LEU A 23 -18.16 29.10 27.76
CA LEU A 23 -17.52 28.90 26.45
C LEU A 23 -16.07 29.36 26.50
N SER A 24 -15.12 28.46 26.36
CA SER A 24 -13.70 28.80 26.37
C SER A 24 -13.05 28.82 24.96
N THR A 25 -13.51 28.04 24.00
CA THR A 25 -12.92 28.07 22.65
C THR A 25 -13.94 27.71 21.58
N VAL A 26 -13.96 28.47 20.47
CA VAL A 26 -14.81 28.24 19.30
C VAL A 26 -13.91 27.99 18.08
N TYR A 27 -13.92 26.80 17.52
CA TYR A 27 -13.30 26.53 16.24
C TYR A 27 -14.33 26.65 15.11
N ILE A 28 -14.06 27.51 14.13
CA ILE A 28 -14.89 27.66 12.94
C ILE A 28 -14.18 27.03 11.77
N LYS A 29 -14.65 25.86 11.33
CA LYS A 29 -14.18 25.23 10.08
C LYS A 29 -15.15 25.58 8.97
N LYS A 30 -14.68 26.31 7.97
CA LYS A 30 -15.47 26.71 6.80
C LYS A 30 -15.18 25.72 5.67
N ASN A 31 -16.13 24.86 5.38
CA ASN A 31 -16.16 24.11 4.13
C ASN A 31 -17.45 24.49 3.40
N THR A 32 -17.30 24.90 2.15
CA THR A 32 -18.34 25.25 1.18
C THR A 32 -19.79 25.10 1.68
N ASP A 33 -20.40 26.23 2.14
CA ASP A 33 -21.80 26.45 2.51
C ASP A 33 -22.35 25.82 3.82
N LEU A 34 -21.57 25.06 4.58
CA LEU A 34 -21.96 24.65 5.94
C LEU A 34 -20.89 25.08 6.95
N VAL A 35 -21.32 25.88 7.93
CA VAL A 35 -20.47 26.27 9.07
C VAL A 35 -20.76 25.31 10.21
N PHE A 36 -19.81 24.42 10.51
CA PHE A 36 -19.88 23.62 11.73
C PHE A 36 -19.24 24.39 12.87
N ILE A 37 -20.03 24.69 13.90
CA ILE A 37 -19.56 25.28 15.14
C ILE A 37 -19.39 24.14 16.14
N TYR A 38 -18.15 23.82 16.48
CA TYR A 38 -17.86 22.90 17.57
C TYR A 38 -17.76 23.68 18.87
N LEU A 39 -18.66 23.40 19.80
CA LEU A 39 -18.62 23.93 21.15
C LEU A 39 -17.91 22.91 22.04
N TYR A 40 -16.74 23.27 22.56
CA TYR A 40 -16.07 22.47 23.57
C TYR A 40 -16.38 23.03 24.95
N GLU A 41 -16.84 22.22 25.87
CA GLU A 41 -16.83 22.54 27.30
C GLU A 41 -15.38 22.34 27.82
N GLU A 42 -14.89 23.35 28.55
CA GLU A 42 -13.74 23.15 29.48
C GLU A 42 -14.24 22.36 30.70
N GLY A 43 -14.37 21.07 30.56
CA GLY A 43 -14.78 20.21 31.65
C GLY A 43 -14.30 18.81 31.39
N ASP A 44 -13.25 18.46 32.10
CA ASP A 44 -12.64 17.13 32.13
C ASP A 44 -12.17 16.62 30.73
N ASP A 45 -10.87 16.70 30.46
CA ASP A 45 -10.21 16.19 29.24
C ASP A 45 -10.31 14.65 29.15
N GLY A 46 -11.39 14.07 29.68
CA GLY A 46 -11.65 12.67 29.77
C GLY A 46 -12.26 12.12 28.47
N MET A 47 -11.67 11.07 27.90
CA MET A 47 -12.29 10.21 26.90
C MET A 47 -12.59 8.86 27.52
N LYS A 48 -13.77 8.28 27.24
CA LYS A 48 -14.07 6.92 27.64
C LYS A 48 -14.74 6.15 26.52
N ILE A 49 -14.08 5.09 26.08
CA ILE A 49 -14.53 4.22 25.01
C ILE A 49 -14.43 2.77 25.44
N THR A 50 -15.32 1.93 24.90
CA THR A 50 -15.29 0.48 25.09
C THR A 50 -15.44 -0.21 23.73
N ALA A 51 -14.53 -1.14 23.42
CA ALA A 51 -14.57 -1.92 22.19
C ALA A 51 -14.03 -3.35 22.43
N ALA A 52 -14.48 -4.29 21.61
CA ALA A 52 -13.97 -5.66 21.64
C ALA A 52 -12.46 -5.69 21.31
N LYS A 53 -11.70 -6.51 22.04
CA LYS A 53 -10.25 -6.66 21.80
C LYS A 53 -9.93 -6.94 20.32
N GLN A 54 -10.71 -7.81 19.67
CA GLN A 54 -10.50 -8.20 18.27
C GLN A 54 -10.63 -7.00 17.32
N GLU A 55 -11.63 -6.13 17.53
CA GLU A 55 -11.83 -4.91 16.74
C GLU A 55 -10.68 -3.93 16.93
N LEU A 56 -10.27 -3.68 18.19
CA LEU A 56 -9.11 -2.82 18.49
C LEU A 56 -7.82 -3.38 17.89
N ALA A 57 -7.55 -4.68 18.05
CA ALA A 57 -6.35 -5.31 17.52
C ALA A 57 -6.30 -5.28 15.98
N LYS A 58 -7.44 -5.53 15.31
CA LYS A 58 -7.57 -5.42 13.85
C LYS A 58 -7.26 -4.00 13.37
N SER A 59 -7.93 -3.02 13.94
CA SER A 59 -7.77 -1.62 13.55
C SER A 59 -6.37 -1.07 13.86
N LEU A 60 -5.78 -1.45 15.01
CA LEU A 60 -4.39 -1.14 15.32
C LEU A 60 -3.41 -1.73 14.30
N ASN A 61 -3.56 -2.99 13.92
CA ASN A 61 -2.70 -3.62 12.91
C ASN A 61 -2.77 -2.91 11.55
N ILE A 62 -3.90 -2.26 11.23
CA ILE A 62 -4.06 -1.45 10.04
C ILE A 62 -3.29 -0.14 10.16
N VAL A 63 -3.55 0.66 11.19
CA VAL A 63 -2.95 2.01 11.32
C VAL A 63 -1.46 1.99 11.64
N LEU A 64 -0.97 0.94 12.30
CA LEU A 64 0.46 0.76 12.60
C LEU A 64 1.34 0.72 11.34
N LYS A 65 0.78 0.41 10.17
CA LYS A 65 1.47 0.44 8.88
C LYS A 65 1.88 1.85 8.46
N ALA A 66 1.21 2.88 8.98
CA ALA A 66 1.54 4.29 8.76
C ALA A 66 2.34 4.91 9.92
N VAL A 67 2.68 4.14 10.96
CA VAL A 67 3.55 4.65 12.05
C VAL A 67 5.01 4.49 11.64
N PRO A 68 5.81 5.57 11.64
CA PRO A 68 7.19 5.52 11.18
C PRO A 68 8.10 4.79 12.18
N SER A 69 9.08 4.06 11.67
CA SER A 69 10.12 3.44 12.51
C SER A 69 11.15 4.45 13.03
N LYS A 70 11.34 5.57 12.30
CA LYS A 70 12.23 6.69 12.66
C LYS A 70 11.61 8.00 12.20
N THR A 71 11.54 8.96 13.11
CA THR A 71 11.05 10.32 12.84
C THR A 71 11.66 11.31 13.83
N THR A 72 11.73 12.57 13.42
CA THR A 72 12.10 13.69 14.32
C THR A 72 10.89 14.28 15.05
N MET A 73 9.67 13.92 14.64
CA MET A 73 8.42 14.37 15.23
C MET A 73 7.88 13.29 16.19
N ASN A 74 8.14 13.45 17.48
CA ASN A 74 7.80 12.45 18.50
C ASN A 74 6.31 12.06 18.54
N ILE A 75 5.42 12.94 18.11
CA ILE A 75 3.98 12.68 18.08
C ILE A 75 3.61 11.58 17.06
N LEU A 76 4.38 11.43 15.98
CA LEU A 76 4.14 10.44 14.94
C LEU A 76 4.48 8.99 15.36
N TYR A 77 5.17 8.80 16.50
CA TYR A 77 5.29 7.46 17.10
C TYR A 77 4.02 7.00 17.80
N CYS A 78 3.00 7.85 17.87
CA CYS A 78 1.73 7.56 18.50
C CYS A 78 0.67 7.16 17.47
N VAL A 79 -0.35 6.47 17.94
CA VAL A 79 -1.65 6.33 17.28
C VAL A 79 -2.58 7.34 17.93
N LEU A 80 -3.27 8.13 17.11
CA LEU A 80 -4.36 8.98 17.55
C LEU A 80 -5.61 8.13 17.72
N ILE A 81 -6.28 8.28 18.85
CA ILE A 81 -7.64 7.79 19.11
C ILE A 81 -8.55 9.01 19.10
N ASP A 82 -9.47 9.05 18.16
CA ASP A 82 -10.47 10.12 18.01
C ASP A 82 -11.87 9.56 18.26
N ALA A 83 -12.48 9.98 19.35
CA ALA A 83 -13.86 9.70 19.73
C ALA A 83 -14.68 11.00 19.88
N THR A 84 -14.31 12.06 19.16
CA THR A 84 -14.97 13.37 19.25
C THR A 84 -16.32 13.41 18.54
N VAL A 85 -16.57 12.49 17.62
CA VAL A 85 -17.84 12.31 16.90
C VAL A 85 -18.47 10.94 17.24
N ASP A 86 -19.45 10.50 16.49
CA ASP A 86 -20.22 9.28 16.80
C ASP A 86 -19.48 7.96 16.45
N THR A 87 -18.27 8.04 15.92
CA THR A 87 -17.43 6.90 15.57
C THR A 87 -16.07 6.98 16.26
N ILE A 88 -15.55 5.83 16.71
CA ILE A 88 -14.18 5.75 17.22
C ILE A 88 -13.27 5.55 16.01
N LYS A 89 -12.26 6.40 15.89
CA LYS A 89 -11.26 6.31 14.82
C LYS A 89 -9.86 6.17 15.38
N LEU A 90 -9.06 5.33 14.75
CA LEU A 90 -7.62 5.26 14.97
C LEU A 90 -6.90 5.84 13.77
N THR A 91 -5.85 6.63 14.00
CA THR A 91 -5.04 7.21 12.93
C THR A 91 -3.56 7.04 13.19
N GLY A 92 -2.84 6.57 12.16
CA GLY A 92 -1.39 6.58 12.06
C GLY A 92 -0.96 7.46 10.89
N ASN A 93 0.20 8.14 11.00
CA ASN A 93 0.67 9.06 9.97
C ASN A 93 2.20 9.19 10.02
N ASP A 94 2.89 9.03 8.88
CA ASP A 94 4.32 9.30 8.74
C ASP A 94 4.64 10.51 7.85
N MET A 95 3.62 11.33 7.52
CA MET A 95 3.64 12.51 6.64
C MET A 95 3.70 12.19 5.14
N GLU A 96 3.97 10.96 4.75
CA GLU A 96 3.90 10.47 3.36
C GLU A 96 2.74 9.50 3.18
N LEU A 97 2.53 8.65 4.16
CA LEU A 97 1.44 7.68 4.26
C LEU A 97 0.66 7.93 5.54
N GLY A 98 -0.64 8.16 5.43
CA GLY A 98 -1.56 8.26 6.53
C GLY A 98 -2.66 7.20 6.42
N ILE A 99 -3.02 6.58 7.53
CA ILE A 99 -4.09 5.59 7.59
C ILE A 99 -5.00 5.93 8.75
N GLU A 100 -6.29 6.06 8.46
CA GLU A 100 -7.36 6.19 9.44
C GLU A 100 -8.30 5.00 9.29
N THR A 101 -8.75 4.41 10.39
CA THR A 101 -9.72 3.32 10.36
C THR A 101 -10.72 3.41 11.50
N GLU A 102 -11.95 3.01 11.25
CA GLU A 102 -13.01 2.97 12.24
C GLU A 102 -12.88 1.73 13.14
N VAL A 103 -13.24 1.92 14.41
CA VAL A 103 -13.35 0.85 15.40
C VAL A 103 -14.79 0.72 15.84
N LYS A 104 -15.34 -0.47 15.75
CA LYS A 104 -16.66 -0.76 16.29
C LYS A 104 -16.60 -0.81 17.81
N GLY A 105 -17.32 0.10 18.46
CA GLY A 105 -17.32 0.22 19.91
C GLY A 105 -18.33 1.24 20.40
N THR A 106 -18.33 1.51 21.70
CA THR A 106 -19.21 2.46 22.36
C THR A 106 -18.39 3.64 22.85
N ILE A 107 -18.88 4.84 22.66
CA ILE A 107 -18.32 6.07 23.20
C ILE A 107 -19.18 6.46 24.41
N GLU A 108 -18.63 6.43 25.60
CA GLU A 108 -19.26 6.86 26.84
C GLU A 108 -18.96 8.34 27.09
N GLU A 109 -17.69 8.75 26.87
CA GLU A 109 -17.23 10.13 26.96
C GLU A 109 -16.39 10.45 25.72
N ARG A 110 -16.70 11.58 25.10
CA ARG A 110 -16.03 12.02 23.86
C ARG A 110 -14.69 12.65 24.18
N GLY A 111 -13.68 12.37 23.35
CA GLY A 111 -12.37 12.95 23.52
C GLY A 111 -11.36 12.51 22.48
N LEU A 112 -10.13 12.92 22.68
CA LEU A 112 -9.03 12.76 21.73
C LEU A 112 -7.73 12.50 22.51
N ILE A 113 -7.00 11.44 22.15
CA ILE A 113 -5.74 11.09 22.82
C ILE A 113 -4.75 10.47 21.84
N CYS A 114 -3.47 10.75 22.02
CA CYS A 114 -2.37 10.07 21.36
C CYS A 114 -1.68 9.11 22.30
N LEU A 115 -1.63 7.83 21.95
CA LEU A 115 -0.92 6.79 22.71
C LEU A 115 0.28 6.27 21.92
N ASP A 116 1.40 5.99 22.61
CA ASP A 116 2.56 5.35 22.00
C ASP A 116 2.13 4.07 21.26
N ALA A 117 2.33 4.04 19.97
CA ALA A 117 1.80 3.02 19.08
C ALA A 117 2.32 1.62 19.41
N LYS A 118 3.61 1.51 19.78
CA LYS A 118 4.24 0.24 20.13
C LYS A 118 3.72 -0.29 21.45
N LEU A 119 3.74 0.55 22.47
CA LEU A 119 3.27 0.16 23.81
C LEU A 119 1.78 -0.18 23.79
N PHE A 120 0.96 0.67 23.16
CA PHE A 120 -0.49 0.46 23.06
C PHE A 120 -0.82 -0.85 22.34
N SER A 121 -0.19 -1.11 21.20
CA SER A 121 -0.42 -2.35 20.45
C SER A 121 0.00 -3.61 21.22
N GLU A 122 1.11 -3.55 21.96
CA GLU A 122 1.57 -4.64 22.83
C GLU A 122 0.58 -4.92 23.98
N ILE A 123 0.02 -3.87 24.60
CA ILE A 123 -1.00 -3.99 25.64
C ILE A 123 -2.23 -4.69 25.06
N ILE A 124 -2.82 -4.14 23.99
CA ILE A 124 -4.03 -4.72 23.38
C ILE A 124 -3.82 -6.19 22.96
N ARG A 125 -2.67 -6.52 22.40
CA ARG A 125 -2.35 -7.89 21.99
C ARG A 125 -2.31 -8.87 23.16
N LYS A 126 -1.87 -8.41 24.34
CA LYS A 126 -1.73 -9.25 25.54
C LYS A 126 -2.96 -9.27 26.44
N MET A 127 -3.98 -8.45 26.16
CA MET A 127 -5.24 -8.46 26.90
C MET A 127 -6.02 -9.77 26.69
N PRO A 128 -6.89 -10.17 27.63
CA PRO A 128 -7.88 -11.23 27.45
C PRO A 128 -8.79 -11.00 26.25
N GLU A 129 -9.47 -12.05 25.77
CA GLU A 129 -10.45 -11.96 24.67
C GLU A 129 -11.81 -11.47 25.21
N ALA A 130 -11.86 -10.19 25.57
CA ALA A 130 -13.05 -9.53 26.11
C ALA A 130 -13.09 -8.07 25.69
N ASP A 131 -14.10 -7.34 26.12
CA ASP A 131 -14.20 -5.90 25.87
C ASP A 131 -13.12 -5.14 26.64
N ILE A 132 -12.52 -4.17 25.97
CA ILE A 132 -11.49 -3.29 26.50
C ILE A 132 -12.08 -1.90 26.66
N THR A 133 -11.97 -1.35 27.88
CA THR A 133 -12.32 0.04 28.17
C THR A 133 -11.04 0.87 28.21
N ILE A 134 -11.02 1.99 27.50
CA ILE A 134 -9.94 2.98 27.49
C ILE A 134 -10.53 4.26 28.06
N GLU A 135 -10.00 4.71 29.20
CA GLU A 135 -10.44 5.91 29.90
C GLU A 135 -9.25 6.86 30.08
N THR A 136 -9.39 8.10 29.63
CA THR A 136 -8.38 9.14 29.81
C THR A 136 -8.89 10.15 30.82
N GLY A 137 -8.00 10.61 31.69
CA GLY A 137 -8.27 11.66 32.66
C GLY A 137 -7.29 12.82 32.51
N SER A 138 -7.25 13.68 33.53
CA SER A 138 -6.38 14.85 33.55
C SER A 138 -4.91 14.48 33.29
N ASN A 139 -4.16 15.38 32.66
CA ASN A 139 -2.76 15.20 32.30
C ASN A 139 -2.49 13.98 31.38
N TYR A 140 -3.46 13.60 30.52
CA TYR A 140 -3.35 12.49 29.55
C TYR A 140 -3.09 11.12 30.19
N GLN A 141 -3.39 10.98 31.50
CA GLN A 141 -3.35 9.69 32.19
C GLN A 141 -4.42 8.78 31.57
N THR A 142 -3.99 7.64 31.04
CA THR A 142 -4.87 6.72 30.35
C THR A 142 -4.87 5.37 31.05
N THR A 143 -6.06 4.92 31.45
CA THR A 143 -6.31 3.62 32.04
C THR A 143 -6.93 2.70 30.98
N ILE A 144 -6.33 1.55 30.75
CA ILE A 144 -6.80 0.52 29.83
C ILE A 144 -7.18 -0.71 30.65
N THR A 145 -8.45 -1.07 30.64
CA THR A 145 -9.00 -2.14 31.49
C THR A 145 -9.64 -3.23 30.62
N CYS A 146 -9.37 -4.49 30.99
CA CYS A 146 -10.03 -5.64 30.41
C CYS A 146 -10.12 -6.72 31.49
N GLU A 147 -11.32 -7.09 31.90
CA GLU A 147 -11.58 -7.99 33.02
C GLU A 147 -10.82 -7.58 34.31
N ASN A 148 -9.85 -8.40 34.76
CA ASN A 148 -9.02 -8.13 35.93
C ASN A 148 -7.69 -7.43 35.57
N SER A 149 -7.42 -7.17 34.31
CA SER A 149 -6.17 -6.55 33.86
C SER A 149 -6.35 -5.05 33.72
N VAL A 150 -5.47 -4.27 34.38
CA VAL A 150 -5.48 -2.82 34.34
C VAL A 150 -4.09 -2.32 34.01
N PHE A 151 -4.01 -1.48 32.99
CA PHE A 151 -2.77 -0.78 32.60
C PHE A 151 -2.99 0.72 32.71
N ASN A 152 -2.01 1.40 33.27
CA ASN A 152 -1.98 2.86 33.35
C ASN A 152 -0.79 3.36 32.56
N ILE A 153 -1.04 4.18 31.54
CA ILE A 153 -0.02 4.77 30.69
C ILE A 153 -0.25 6.27 30.53
N VAL A 154 0.76 6.99 30.14
CA VAL A 154 0.65 8.42 29.87
C VAL A 154 0.56 8.63 28.36
N GLY A 155 -0.52 9.24 27.90
CA GLY A 155 -0.69 9.67 26.52
C GLY A 155 -0.08 11.05 26.25
N LYS A 156 -0.43 11.61 25.11
CA LYS A 156 -0.12 12.97 24.70
C LYS A 156 -1.37 13.64 24.18
N ASP A 157 -1.34 14.96 24.13
CA ASP A 157 -2.43 15.75 23.55
C ASP A 157 -2.73 15.31 22.09
N GLY A 158 -3.95 14.83 21.84
CA GLY A 158 -4.39 14.44 20.52
C GLY A 158 -4.45 15.60 19.53
N THR A 159 -4.59 16.84 20.00
CA THR A 159 -4.63 18.03 19.15
C THR A 159 -3.26 18.36 18.51
N GLU A 160 -2.16 17.85 19.07
CA GLU A 160 -0.83 17.95 18.48
C GLU A 160 -0.60 17.02 17.31
N PHE A 161 -1.47 16.01 17.13
CA PHE A 161 -1.33 15.04 16.02
C PHE A 161 -1.63 15.72 14.68
N SER A 162 -0.76 15.48 13.71
CA SER A 162 -0.95 16.03 12.36
C SER A 162 -2.13 15.35 11.66
N PRO A 163 -3.20 16.07 11.34
CA PRO A 163 -4.37 15.49 10.68
C PRO A 163 -3.99 14.96 9.28
N LEU A 164 -4.72 13.95 8.82
CA LEU A 164 -4.58 13.50 7.44
C LEU A 164 -5.03 14.61 6.48
N PRO A 165 -4.38 14.73 5.32
CA PRO A 165 -4.81 15.67 4.30
C PRO A 165 -6.26 15.42 3.87
N SER A 166 -7.02 16.49 3.70
CA SER A 166 -8.35 16.40 3.12
C SER A 166 -8.25 16.17 1.61
N VAL A 167 -8.78 15.06 1.15
CA VAL A 167 -8.92 14.72 -0.28
C VAL A 167 -10.38 14.88 -0.66
N ASP A 168 -10.64 15.55 -1.78
CA ASP A 168 -11.98 15.62 -2.34
C ASP A 168 -12.44 14.22 -2.75
N LYS A 169 -13.66 13.85 -2.36
CA LYS A 169 -14.22 12.53 -2.58
C LYS A 169 -15.23 12.50 -3.74
N ASP A 170 -15.10 13.42 -4.68
CA ASP A 170 -15.90 13.43 -5.89
C ASP A 170 -15.32 12.46 -6.94
N ASN A 171 -16.22 11.78 -7.68
CA ASN A 171 -15.88 10.93 -8.81
C ASN A 171 -14.78 9.86 -8.53
N PRO A 172 -14.98 8.93 -7.58
CA PRO A 172 -14.01 7.88 -7.32
C PRO A 172 -13.88 6.91 -8.49
N VAL A 173 -12.68 6.42 -8.72
CA VAL A 173 -12.47 5.20 -9.49
C VAL A 173 -12.80 4.01 -8.60
N VAL A 174 -13.74 3.18 -9.06
CA VAL A 174 -14.27 2.05 -8.29
C VAL A 174 -13.76 0.75 -8.88
N MET A 175 -13.25 -0.13 -8.02
CA MET A 175 -12.89 -1.51 -8.35
C MET A 175 -13.11 -2.40 -7.12
N ASN A 176 -13.07 -3.71 -7.31
CA ASN A 176 -13.10 -4.60 -6.15
C ASN A 176 -11.70 -4.79 -5.53
N GLN A 177 -11.66 -5.21 -4.26
CA GLN A 177 -10.41 -5.37 -3.53
C GLN A 177 -9.53 -6.49 -4.09
N PHE A 178 -10.12 -7.52 -4.70
CA PHE A 178 -9.38 -8.56 -5.42
C PHE A 178 -8.60 -7.97 -6.61
N GLN A 179 -9.24 -7.13 -7.44
CA GLN A 179 -8.58 -6.48 -8.57
C GLN A 179 -7.38 -5.63 -8.12
N LEU A 180 -7.55 -4.81 -7.09
CA LEU A 180 -6.46 -3.99 -6.55
C LEU A 180 -5.32 -4.85 -6.00
N ARG A 181 -5.64 -5.91 -5.26
CA ARG A 181 -4.64 -6.84 -4.72
C ARG A 181 -3.84 -7.52 -5.84
N GLU A 182 -4.51 -7.96 -6.90
CA GLU A 182 -3.85 -8.62 -8.03
C GLU A 182 -2.99 -7.66 -8.85
N LEU A 183 -3.43 -6.42 -9.07
CA LEU A 183 -2.62 -5.38 -9.68
C LEU A 183 -1.30 -5.21 -8.93
N ILE A 184 -1.37 -5.02 -7.60
CA ILE A 184 -0.19 -4.81 -6.76
C ILE A 184 0.68 -6.08 -6.71
N ARG A 185 0.09 -7.25 -6.50
CA ARG A 185 0.81 -8.53 -6.37
C ARG A 185 1.63 -8.84 -7.62
N GLN A 186 1.07 -8.55 -8.79
CA GLN A 186 1.66 -8.91 -10.07
C GLN A 186 2.64 -7.86 -10.61
N THR A 187 2.80 -6.72 -9.96
CA THR A 187 3.71 -5.65 -10.43
C THR A 187 4.74 -5.22 -9.39
N LEU A 188 4.38 -5.13 -8.11
CA LEU A 188 5.18 -4.52 -7.06
C LEU A 188 6.61 -5.11 -6.92
N PHE A 189 6.80 -6.38 -7.23
CA PHE A 189 8.11 -7.03 -7.16
C PHE A 189 9.15 -6.45 -8.13
N SER A 190 8.71 -5.70 -9.13
CA SER A 190 9.55 -5.09 -10.18
C SER A 190 9.98 -3.66 -9.89
N ILE A 191 9.56 -3.04 -8.79
CA ILE A 191 10.08 -1.72 -8.41
C ILE A 191 11.56 -1.79 -8.00
N SER A 192 12.26 -0.67 -8.12
CA SER A 192 13.64 -0.55 -7.63
C SER A 192 13.68 -0.43 -6.10
N PRO A 193 14.51 -1.22 -5.40
CA PRO A 193 14.74 -1.04 -3.97
C PRO A 193 15.67 0.16 -3.67
N ASN A 194 16.23 0.81 -4.69
CA ASN A 194 17.22 1.86 -4.55
C ASN A 194 16.61 3.25 -4.81
N ASP A 195 16.78 4.16 -3.84
CA ASP A 195 16.29 5.54 -3.89
C ASP A 195 17.03 6.46 -4.87
N ALA A 196 18.05 5.97 -5.57
CA ALA A 196 18.83 6.78 -6.53
C ALA A 196 17.94 7.39 -7.64
N ASN A 197 16.86 6.69 -8.00
CA ASN A 197 15.81 7.22 -8.85
C ASN A 197 14.45 6.98 -8.20
N LYS A 198 13.91 8.01 -7.55
CA LYS A 198 12.63 7.92 -6.83
C LYS A 198 11.46 7.43 -7.70
N ILE A 199 11.45 7.75 -8.99
CA ILE A 199 10.37 7.31 -9.91
C ILE A 199 10.31 5.78 -9.98
N MET A 200 11.46 5.10 -9.96
CA MET A 200 11.53 3.62 -10.01
C MET A 200 11.16 2.96 -8.66
N THR A 201 11.07 3.71 -7.57
CA THR A 201 10.62 3.16 -6.26
C THR A 201 9.10 3.14 -6.12
N GLY A 202 8.38 3.62 -7.12
CA GLY A 202 6.94 3.59 -7.22
C GLY A 202 6.46 2.88 -8.47
N GLU A 203 5.15 2.68 -8.53
CA GLU A 203 4.46 2.13 -9.69
C GLU A 203 3.65 3.22 -10.39
N ASN A 204 3.63 3.16 -11.72
CA ASN A 204 2.80 4.03 -12.53
C ASN A 204 1.40 3.43 -12.69
N LEU A 205 0.41 4.12 -12.17
CA LEU A 205 -1.00 3.81 -12.42
C LEU A 205 -1.49 4.72 -13.53
N GLN A 206 -2.06 4.14 -14.58
CA GLN A 206 -2.68 4.84 -15.69
C GLN A 206 -4.12 4.37 -15.84
N ILE A 207 -5.01 5.32 -16.09
CA ILE A 207 -6.40 5.05 -16.45
C ILE A 207 -6.67 5.78 -17.78
N HIS A 208 -7.21 5.04 -18.71
CA HIS A 208 -7.68 5.57 -20.00
C HIS A 208 -9.03 4.94 -20.31
N GLU A 209 -10.07 5.77 -20.37
CA GLU A 209 -11.45 5.28 -20.46
C GLU A 209 -11.75 4.25 -19.35
N ASN A 210 -11.98 2.98 -19.69
CA ASN A 210 -12.21 1.90 -18.75
C ASN A 210 -10.99 0.98 -18.56
N GLU A 211 -9.87 1.25 -19.18
CA GLU A 211 -8.65 0.48 -19.02
C GLU A 211 -7.81 1.04 -17.87
N LEU A 212 -7.48 0.19 -16.91
CA LEU A 212 -6.53 0.49 -15.85
C LEU A 212 -5.27 -0.34 -16.05
N ARG A 213 -4.12 0.35 -16.04
CA ARG A 213 -2.79 -0.24 -16.20
C ARG A 213 -1.90 0.14 -15.04
N MET A 214 -1.29 -0.87 -14.41
CA MET A 214 -0.25 -0.70 -13.40
C MET A 214 1.10 -1.14 -13.99
N THR A 215 2.13 -0.33 -13.77
CA THR A 215 3.47 -0.58 -14.32
C THR A 215 4.55 -0.35 -13.27
N ALA A 216 5.45 -1.32 -13.13
CA ALA A 216 6.64 -1.24 -12.28
C ALA A 216 7.91 -1.58 -13.07
N LEU A 217 9.04 -0.94 -12.76
CA LEU A 217 10.35 -1.26 -13.37
C LEU A 217 11.51 -0.90 -12.43
N ASP A 218 12.65 -1.59 -12.62
CA ASP A 218 13.89 -1.36 -11.87
C ASP A 218 15.14 -1.12 -12.75
N GLY A 219 14.92 -0.96 -14.06
CA GLY A 219 15.98 -0.81 -15.07
C GLY A 219 16.51 -2.13 -15.64
N HIS A 220 16.10 -3.28 -15.11
CA HIS A 220 16.46 -4.62 -15.59
C HIS A 220 15.23 -5.43 -16.01
N ARG A 221 14.06 -5.07 -15.55
CA ARG A 221 12.80 -5.73 -15.81
C ARG A 221 11.65 -4.72 -15.75
N ILE A 222 10.56 -5.08 -16.41
CA ILE A 222 9.29 -4.34 -16.37
C ILE A 222 8.18 -5.34 -16.06
N ALA A 223 7.27 -4.97 -15.18
CA ALA A 223 6.03 -5.68 -14.92
C ALA A 223 4.85 -4.76 -15.24
N ILE A 224 3.92 -5.26 -16.03
CA ILE A 224 2.68 -4.57 -16.40
C ILE A 224 1.52 -5.49 -16.09
N ARG A 225 0.50 -4.95 -15.46
CA ARG A 225 -0.82 -5.59 -15.31
C ARG A 225 -1.88 -4.64 -15.80
N GLN A 226 -2.81 -5.15 -16.61
CA GLN A 226 -3.96 -4.40 -17.16
C GLN A 226 -5.25 -5.10 -16.78
N LEU A 227 -6.29 -4.32 -16.56
CA LEU A 227 -7.65 -4.79 -16.37
C LEU A 227 -8.65 -3.75 -16.90
N ASN A 228 -9.86 -4.20 -17.18
CA ASN A 228 -10.96 -3.32 -17.52
C ASN A 228 -11.79 -3.05 -16.27
N LEU A 229 -12.09 -1.78 -16.06
CA LEU A 229 -13.02 -1.31 -15.04
C LEU A 229 -14.46 -1.40 -15.58
N ASP A 230 -15.43 -1.49 -14.69
CA ASP A 230 -16.86 -1.58 -15.05
C ASP A 230 -17.41 -0.27 -15.64
N SER A 231 -16.73 0.85 -15.40
CA SER A 231 -17.12 2.18 -15.86
C SER A 231 -15.95 2.89 -16.55
N SER A 232 -16.26 3.87 -17.39
CA SER A 232 -15.26 4.75 -17.98
C SER A 232 -14.99 5.95 -17.09
N TYR A 233 -13.74 6.36 -17.03
CA TYR A 233 -13.24 7.46 -16.21
C TYR A 233 -12.45 8.45 -17.06
N GLU A 234 -12.17 9.62 -16.51
CA GLU A 234 -11.23 10.56 -17.10
C GLU A 234 -9.80 9.97 -17.11
N ASP A 235 -9.01 10.40 -18.09
CA ASP A 235 -7.61 9.98 -18.18
C ASP A 235 -6.82 10.42 -16.94
N TYR A 236 -6.13 9.47 -16.33
CA TYR A 236 -5.35 9.72 -15.14
C TYR A 236 -3.99 9.01 -15.15
N GLU A 237 -2.98 9.68 -14.66
CA GLU A 237 -1.65 9.10 -14.50
C GLU A 237 -1.04 9.55 -13.17
N ALA A 238 -0.57 8.58 -12.37
CA ALA A 238 0.04 8.84 -11.09
C ALA A 238 1.13 7.82 -10.75
N ILE A 239 2.20 8.27 -10.08
CA ILE A 239 3.25 7.39 -9.56
C ILE A 239 3.01 7.20 -8.07
N ILE A 240 2.58 5.99 -7.70
CA ILE A 240 2.25 5.63 -6.32
C ILE A 240 3.50 5.01 -5.67
N PRO A 241 3.93 5.47 -4.48
CA PRO A 241 5.06 4.87 -3.79
C PRO A 241 4.85 3.38 -3.54
N GLY A 242 5.86 2.56 -3.84
CA GLY A 242 5.81 1.11 -3.62
C GLY A 242 5.58 0.73 -2.15
N LYS A 243 6.06 1.55 -1.20
CA LYS A 243 5.75 1.40 0.23
C LYS A 243 4.23 1.45 0.47
N THR A 244 3.55 2.44 -0.09
CA THR A 244 2.09 2.59 0.02
C THR A 244 1.37 1.36 -0.52
N LEU A 245 1.70 0.92 -1.73
CA LEU A 245 1.09 -0.27 -2.34
C LEU A 245 1.37 -1.54 -1.54
N SER A 246 2.59 -1.69 -1.02
CA SER A 246 2.95 -2.80 -0.12
C SER A 246 2.11 -2.82 1.16
N GLU A 247 1.78 -1.68 1.73
CA GLU A 247 0.92 -1.65 2.92
C GLU A 247 -0.55 -1.85 2.56
N ILE A 248 -1.03 -1.30 1.44
CA ILE A 248 -2.39 -1.54 0.94
C ILE A 248 -2.61 -3.03 0.68
N SER A 249 -1.67 -3.73 0.06
CA SER A 249 -1.79 -5.17 -0.23
C SER A 249 -1.98 -6.05 1.01
N LYS A 250 -1.64 -5.54 2.20
CA LYS A 250 -1.81 -6.20 3.50
C LYS A 250 -3.10 -5.78 4.22
N ILE A 251 -3.79 -4.77 3.72
CA ILE A 251 -5.04 -4.23 4.29
C ILE A 251 -6.25 -4.79 3.55
N VAL A 252 -6.19 -4.83 2.22
CA VAL A 252 -7.30 -5.31 1.37
C VAL A 252 -7.66 -6.76 1.70
N SER A 253 -8.95 -7.06 1.79
CA SER A 253 -9.48 -8.41 2.00
C SER A 253 -9.12 -9.34 0.85
N GLY A 254 -9.14 -8.80 -0.38
CA GLY A 254 -8.97 -9.54 -1.62
C GLY A 254 -10.20 -10.32 -2.05
N GLU A 255 -11.35 -9.99 -1.50
CA GLU A 255 -12.63 -10.54 -1.94
C GLU A 255 -13.19 -9.74 -3.12
N ILE A 256 -13.99 -10.41 -3.95
CA ILE A 256 -14.58 -9.79 -5.16
C ILE A 256 -15.77 -8.89 -4.78
N GLU A 257 -16.46 -9.24 -3.71
CA GLU A 257 -17.63 -8.52 -3.22
C GLU A 257 -17.28 -7.22 -2.51
N ASP A 258 -16.04 -7.10 -2.03
CA ASP A 258 -15.58 -5.93 -1.31
C ASP A 258 -15.05 -4.86 -2.27
N GLU A 259 -15.59 -3.65 -2.15
CA GLU A 259 -15.29 -2.50 -3.00
C GLU A 259 -14.13 -1.67 -2.44
N VAL A 260 -13.33 -1.08 -3.31
CA VAL A 260 -12.40 -0.01 -3.00
C VAL A 260 -12.69 1.18 -3.91
N ARG A 261 -12.75 2.37 -3.30
CA ARG A 261 -12.87 3.65 -4.00
C ARG A 261 -11.54 4.37 -3.97
N VAL A 262 -11.08 4.78 -5.13
CA VAL A 262 -9.81 5.48 -5.29
C VAL A 262 -10.06 6.90 -5.76
N TYR A 263 -9.54 7.87 -5.01
CA TYR A 263 -9.67 9.29 -5.32
C TYR A 263 -8.30 9.89 -5.58
N PHE A 264 -8.24 10.80 -6.49
CA PHE A 264 -7.01 11.40 -6.94
C PHE A 264 -7.02 12.92 -6.74
N THR A 265 -5.88 13.44 -6.33
CA THR A 265 -5.58 14.86 -6.42
C THR A 265 -4.25 15.03 -7.14
N LYS A 266 -3.83 16.27 -7.37
CA LYS A 266 -2.55 16.56 -8.02
C LYS A 266 -1.35 15.88 -7.34
N ASN A 267 -1.37 15.74 -6.00
CA ASN A 267 -0.20 15.32 -5.23
C ASN A 267 -0.49 14.13 -4.30
N GLN A 268 -1.72 13.64 -4.27
CA GLN A 268 -2.14 12.60 -3.34
C GLN A 268 -3.11 11.63 -3.99
N ILE A 269 -3.12 10.43 -3.45
CA ILE A 269 -4.11 9.40 -3.74
C ILE A 269 -4.74 8.94 -2.42
N LEU A 270 -6.04 8.71 -2.44
CA LEU A 270 -6.80 8.19 -1.32
C LEU A 270 -7.44 6.87 -1.74
N PHE A 271 -7.30 5.85 -0.92
CA PHE A 271 -8.04 4.60 -1.02
C PHE A 271 -9.03 4.52 0.15
N GLU A 272 -10.29 4.26 -0.16
CA GLU A 272 -11.36 4.09 0.83
C GLU A 272 -11.94 2.69 0.72
N MET A 273 -11.92 1.93 1.82
CA MET A 273 -12.39 0.54 1.89
C MET A 273 -12.73 0.18 3.33
N ASP A 274 -13.84 -0.49 3.56
CA ASP A 274 -14.24 -1.09 4.85
C ASP A 274 -14.06 -0.15 6.08
N GLY A 275 -14.44 1.12 5.97
CA GLY A 275 -14.26 2.11 7.04
C GLY A 275 -12.80 2.51 7.26
N THR A 276 -11.91 2.14 6.34
CA THR A 276 -10.48 2.52 6.35
C THR A 276 -10.19 3.51 5.23
N LEU A 277 -9.46 4.56 5.55
CA LEU A 277 -8.92 5.54 4.61
C LEU A 277 -7.40 5.43 4.59
N VAL A 278 -6.82 5.26 3.41
CA VAL A 278 -5.37 5.28 3.19
C VAL A 278 -5.04 6.46 2.29
N VAL A 279 -4.34 7.44 2.81
CA VAL A 279 -3.90 8.64 2.06
C VAL A 279 -2.40 8.54 1.83
N SER A 280 -1.97 8.68 0.59
CA SER A 280 -0.55 8.70 0.25
C SER A 280 -0.18 9.90 -0.62
N ARG A 281 1.00 10.44 -0.37
CA ARG A 281 1.64 11.38 -1.31
C ARG A 281 2.08 10.62 -2.55
N LEU A 282 1.89 11.23 -3.73
CA LEU A 282 2.39 10.71 -5.00
C LEU A 282 3.86 11.08 -5.19
N ILE A 283 4.59 10.27 -5.94
CA ILE A 283 5.94 10.60 -6.39
C ILE A 283 5.82 11.60 -7.54
N ASP A 284 6.48 12.75 -7.37
CA ASP A 284 6.47 13.81 -8.37
C ASP A 284 7.41 13.46 -9.54
N GLY A 285 6.95 13.67 -10.76
CA GLY A 285 7.72 13.43 -11.97
C GLY A 285 6.92 12.81 -13.12
N LYS A 286 7.63 12.47 -14.19
CA LYS A 286 7.06 11.74 -15.34
C LYS A 286 7.62 10.33 -15.35
N TYR A 287 6.73 9.35 -15.49
CA TYR A 287 7.15 7.96 -15.62
C TYR A 287 7.87 7.70 -16.95
N PHE A 288 8.53 6.57 -17.08
CA PHE A 288 9.28 6.19 -18.27
C PHE A 288 8.34 5.84 -19.43
N ARG A 289 8.73 6.20 -20.66
CA ARG A 289 8.00 5.81 -21.88
C ARG A 289 8.33 4.38 -22.26
N ILE A 290 7.67 3.42 -21.60
CA ILE A 290 7.94 2.01 -21.78
C ILE A 290 7.37 1.41 -23.06
N ASP A 291 6.35 2.02 -23.67
CA ASP A 291 5.68 1.48 -24.86
C ASP A 291 6.65 1.26 -26.03
N GLN A 292 7.70 2.06 -26.12
CA GLN A 292 8.76 1.88 -27.11
C GLN A 292 9.68 0.67 -26.85
N MET A 293 9.65 0.14 -25.63
CA MET A 293 10.45 -1.04 -25.23
C MET A 293 9.67 -2.34 -25.42
N LEU A 294 8.35 -2.25 -25.54
CA LEU A 294 7.47 -3.39 -25.72
C LEU A 294 7.44 -3.77 -27.21
N SER A 295 7.86 -4.98 -27.53
CA SER A 295 7.80 -5.55 -28.86
C SER A 295 6.96 -6.81 -28.86
N ASN A 296 6.20 -6.98 -29.94
CA ASN A 296 5.48 -8.22 -30.21
C ASN A 296 6.31 -9.18 -31.11
N ASP A 297 7.44 -8.72 -31.62
CA ASP A 297 8.31 -9.51 -32.50
C ASP A 297 9.05 -10.59 -31.69
N TYR A 298 9.13 -11.78 -32.24
CA TYR A 298 9.90 -12.87 -31.70
C TYR A 298 10.43 -13.79 -32.79
N GLU A 299 11.57 -14.43 -32.54
CA GLU A 299 12.13 -15.47 -33.41
C GLU A 299 12.05 -16.85 -32.76
N THR A 300 11.87 -16.90 -31.43
CA THR A 300 11.70 -18.13 -30.67
C THR A 300 10.59 -17.91 -29.64
N LYS A 301 9.64 -18.84 -29.58
CA LYS A 301 8.58 -18.91 -28.58
C LYS A 301 8.68 -20.27 -27.89
N ILE A 302 8.53 -20.28 -26.58
CA ILE A 302 8.35 -21.53 -25.84
C ILE A 302 7.05 -21.49 -25.07
N LYS A 303 6.40 -22.64 -24.96
CA LYS A 303 5.31 -22.89 -24.04
C LYS A 303 5.80 -23.91 -23.00
N VAL A 304 5.66 -23.61 -21.73
CA VAL A 304 6.24 -24.39 -20.64
C VAL A 304 5.32 -24.45 -19.43
N LYS A 305 5.28 -25.58 -18.74
CA LYS A 305 4.60 -25.69 -17.44
C LYS A 305 5.30 -24.81 -16.40
N LYS A 306 4.55 -23.85 -15.85
CA LYS A 306 5.06 -22.89 -14.86
C LYS A 306 5.77 -23.57 -13.70
N THR A 307 5.15 -24.60 -13.13
CA THR A 307 5.69 -25.31 -11.96
C THR A 307 7.03 -26.03 -12.26
N ALA A 308 7.20 -26.58 -13.46
CA ALA A 308 8.44 -27.21 -13.88
C ALA A 308 9.56 -26.17 -14.02
N LEU A 309 9.30 -25.08 -14.73
CA LEU A 309 10.27 -23.99 -14.90
C LEU A 309 10.62 -23.35 -13.54
N MET A 310 9.60 -23.03 -12.71
CA MET A 310 9.81 -22.44 -11.40
C MET A 310 10.69 -23.30 -10.50
N SER A 311 10.46 -24.63 -10.48
CA SER A 311 11.26 -25.56 -9.69
C SER A 311 12.70 -25.65 -10.18
N ALA A 312 12.92 -25.61 -11.50
CA ALA A 312 14.28 -25.62 -12.08
C ALA A 312 15.03 -24.32 -11.76
N VAL A 313 14.36 -23.15 -11.89
CA VAL A 313 14.96 -21.85 -11.53
C VAL A 313 15.22 -21.75 -10.03
N ASP A 314 14.32 -22.26 -9.17
CA ASP A 314 14.52 -22.28 -7.72
C ASP A 314 15.76 -23.12 -7.31
N ARG A 315 15.98 -24.26 -7.97
CA ARG A 315 17.23 -25.04 -7.79
C ARG A 315 18.46 -24.21 -8.21
N ALA A 316 18.38 -23.48 -9.31
CA ALA A 316 19.48 -22.64 -9.78
C ALA A 316 19.83 -21.52 -8.79
N MET A 317 18.84 -21.03 -8.02
CA MET A 317 19.06 -20.01 -6.98
C MET A 317 20.03 -20.47 -5.88
N LEU A 318 20.22 -21.77 -5.66
CA LEU A 318 21.19 -22.30 -4.70
C LEU A 318 22.66 -21.95 -5.05
N PHE A 319 22.91 -21.59 -6.30
CA PHE A 319 24.24 -21.21 -6.82
C PHE A 319 24.38 -19.68 -7.00
N THR A 320 23.52 -18.90 -6.36
CA THR A 320 23.58 -17.42 -6.35
C THR A 320 23.82 -16.91 -4.93
N SER A 321 24.59 -15.82 -4.82
CA SER A 321 24.79 -15.09 -3.57
C SER A 321 24.81 -13.58 -3.86
N GLU A 322 24.85 -12.74 -2.82
CA GLU A 322 25.00 -11.28 -2.99
C GLU A 322 26.31 -10.92 -3.68
N SER A 323 27.39 -11.68 -3.42
CA SER A 323 28.72 -11.48 -3.98
C SER A 323 28.96 -12.19 -5.32
N ASP A 324 28.20 -13.27 -5.60
CA ASP A 324 28.32 -14.06 -6.84
C ASP A 324 26.92 -14.27 -7.44
N LYS A 325 26.53 -13.34 -8.30
CA LYS A 325 25.21 -13.31 -8.97
C LYS A 325 25.19 -14.27 -10.18
N GLY A 326 25.54 -15.54 -10.02
CA GLY A 326 25.62 -16.51 -11.12
C GLY A 326 24.54 -16.28 -12.21
N THR A 327 24.93 -16.37 -13.47
CA THR A 327 23.99 -16.20 -14.59
C THR A 327 23.32 -17.52 -14.92
N LEU A 328 21.99 -17.54 -14.92
CA LEU A 328 21.20 -18.64 -15.41
C LEU A 328 21.20 -18.62 -16.95
N VAL A 329 21.78 -19.62 -17.57
CA VAL A 329 21.79 -19.76 -19.02
C VAL A 329 20.72 -20.74 -19.47
N LEU A 330 19.82 -20.25 -20.31
CA LEU A 330 18.81 -21.06 -20.99
C LEU A 330 19.35 -21.48 -22.37
N THR A 331 19.32 -22.76 -22.69
CA THR A 331 19.60 -23.31 -24.03
C THR A 331 18.33 -23.98 -24.52
N ILE A 332 17.71 -23.41 -25.51
CA ILE A 332 16.43 -23.85 -26.07
C ILE A 332 16.68 -24.53 -27.39
N GLY A 333 16.19 -25.77 -27.55
CA GLY A 333 16.28 -26.50 -28.80
C GLY A 333 15.39 -27.76 -28.79
N GLY A 334 14.64 -27.95 -29.86
CA GLY A 334 13.66 -29.04 -29.93
C GLY A 334 12.59 -28.93 -28.84
N ASP A 335 12.27 -30.06 -28.21
CA ASP A 335 11.23 -30.15 -27.19
C ASP A 335 11.77 -29.98 -25.76
N SER A 336 12.99 -29.44 -25.61
CA SER A 336 13.68 -29.29 -24.33
C SER A 336 14.34 -27.92 -24.20
N MET A 337 14.36 -27.41 -22.98
CA MET A 337 15.14 -26.26 -22.57
C MET A 337 16.08 -26.68 -21.44
N ASN A 338 17.38 -26.58 -21.66
CA ASN A 338 18.39 -26.79 -20.63
C ASN A 338 18.58 -25.48 -19.84
N LEU A 339 18.52 -25.57 -18.52
CA LEU A 339 18.84 -24.51 -17.58
C LEU A 339 20.20 -24.85 -16.94
N SER A 340 21.17 -23.97 -17.07
CA SER A 340 22.48 -24.17 -16.45
C SER A 340 22.97 -22.92 -15.76
N ILE A 341 23.62 -23.11 -14.62
CA ILE A 341 24.26 -22.02 -13.85
C ILE A 341 25.60 -22.50 -13.32
N ARG A 342 26.58 -21.62 -13.26
CA ARG A 342 27.89 -21.86 -12.67
C ARG A 342 28.26 -20.68 -11.77
N SER A 343 28.79 -20.96 -10.61
CA SER A 343 29.31 -20.01 -9.64
C SER A 343 30.56 -20.55 -8.95
N SER A 344 31.14 -19.79 -8.04
CA SER A 344 32.25 -20.26 -7.21
C SER A 344 31.88 -21.42 -6.29
N ALA A 345 30.60 -21.58 -5.97
CA ALA A 345 30.08 -22.67 -5.13
C ALA A 345 29.86 -23.97 -5.88
N GLY A 346 29.82 -23.95 -7.22
CA GLY A 346 29.57 -25.14 -8.04
C GLY A 346 28.74 -24.86 -9.29
N SER A 347 28.07 -25.88 -9.81
CA SER A 347 27.25 -25.76 -11.00
C SER A 347 26.03 -26.64 -10.94
N MET A 348 24.98 -26.26 -11.69
CA MET A 348 23.75 -27.03 -11.89
C MET A 348 23.45 -27.07 -13.38
N SER A 349 22.90 -28.19 -13.84
CA SER A 349 22.28 -28.33 -15.16
C SER A 349 20.99 -29.12 -14.99
N ASP A 350 19.91 -28.65 -15.58
CA ASP A 350 18.57 -29.23 -15.46
C ASP A 350 17.84 -29.08 -16.80
N ASP A 351 17.06 -30.06 -17.18
CA ASP A 351 16.31 -30.08 -18.44
C ASP A 351 14.82 -29.99 -18.14
N VAL A 352 14.15 -29.03 -18.80
CA VAL A 352 12.70 -28.81 -18.71
C VAL A 352 12.08 -29.04 -20.08
N ALA A 353 11.05 -29.87 -20.12
CA ALA A 353 10.26 -30.07 -21.34
C ALA A 353 9.52 -28.81 -21.72
N VAL A 354 9.58 -28.42 -22.99
CA VAL A 354 8.93 -27.27 -23.55
C VAL A 354 8.34 -27.60 -24.94
N GLU A 355 7.32 -26.88 -25.33
CA GLU A 355 6.93 -26.78 -26.74
C GLU A 355 7.64 -25.56 -27.31
N SER A 356 8.58 -25.77 -28.26
CA SER A 356 9.31 -24.65 -28.85
C SER A 356 8.93 -24.43 -30.31
N GLU A 357 8.87 -23.17 -30.69
CA GLU A 357 8.64 -22.70 -32.04
C GLU A 357 9.74 -21.71 -32.42
N GLY A 358 10.31 -21.84 -33.61
CA GLY A 358 11.31 -20.93 -34.14
C GLY A 358 12.75 -21.47 -34.06
N LYS A 359 13.71 -20.58 -33.73
CA LYS A 359 15.15 -20.89 -33.78
C LYS A 359 15.65 -21.41 -32.46
N GLU A 360 16.70 -22.24 -32.51
CA GLU A 360 17.50 -22.54 -31.30
C GLU A 360 18.10 -21.27 -30.72
N LEU A 361 18.09 -21.16 -29.39
CA LEU A 361 18.53 -19.95 -28.71
C LEU A 361 19.32 -20.32 -27.43
N ARG A 362 20.42 -19.57 -27.20
CA ARG A 362 21.12 -19.56 -25.92
C ARG A 362 21.17 -18.16 -25.37
N ILE A 363 20.65 -17.97 -24.14
CA ILE A 363 20.45 -16.64 -23.52
C ILE A 363 20.62 -16.73 -22.00
N GLY A 364 21.17 -15.68 -21.38
CA GLY A 364 21.42 -15.63 -19.94
C GLY A 364 20.54 -14.64 -19.21
N PHE A 365 20.13 -14.99 -18.00
CA PHE A 365 19.32 -14.11 -17.14
C PHE A 365 19.80 -14.14 -15.68
N ASN A 366 19.41 -13.12 -14.93
CA ASN A 366 19.41 -13.22 -13.48
C ASN A 366 18.27 -14.16 -13.05
N PRO A 367 18.54 -15.30 -12.41
CA PRO A 367 17.50 -16.26 -12.07
C PRO A 367 16.44 -15.69 -11.12
N LYS A 368 16.82 -14.76 -10.24
CA LYS A 368 15.87 -14.08 -9.36
C LYS A 368 14.77 -13.36 -10.14
N PHE A 369 15.10 -12.68 -11.22
CA PHE A 369 14.11 -11.93 -12.00
C PHE A 369 13.11 -12.86 -12.68
N ILE A 370 13.55 -13.98 -13.18
CA ILE A 370 12.66 -15.02 -13.73
C ILE A 370 11.78 -15.62 -12.63
N LEU A 371 12.37 -15.96 -11.49
CA LEU A 371 11.66 -16.57 -10.38
C LEU A 371 10.58 -15.65 -9.80
N ASP A 372 10.87 -14.35 -9.66
CA ASP A 372 9.91 -13.36 -9.15
C ASP A 372 8.67 -13.28 -10.05
N VAL A 373 8.85 -13.31 -11.37
CA VAL A 373 7.74 -13.34 -12.35
C VAL A 373 6.92 -14.63 -12.20
N LEU A 374 7.59 -15.79 -12.15
CA LEU A 374 6.92 -17.09 -12.06
C LEU A 374 6.09 -17.25 -10.78
N ARG A 375 6.44 -16.56 -9.71
CA ARG A 375 5.71 -16.57 -8.43
C ARG A 375 4.39 -15.83 -8.47
N VAL A 376 4.22 -14.90 -9.41
CA VAL A 376 3.03 -14.04 -9.46
C VAL A 376 2.07 -14.36 -10.61
N ILE A 377 2.49 -15.15 -11.59
CA ILE A 377 1.63 -15.67 -12.66
C ILE A 377 0.77 -16.81 -12.11
N ASP A 378 -0.52 -16.79 -12.43
CA ASP A 378 -1.48 -17.82 -11.97
C ASP A 378 -1.66 -18.94 -12.99
N ASP A 379 -1.34 -18.72 -14.26
CA ASP A 379 -1.45 -19.70 -15.33
C ASP A 379 -0.60 -20.96 -15.05
N GLU A 380 -1.13 -22.12 -15.36
CA GLU A 380 -0.41 -23.41 -15.26
C GLU A 380 0.67 -23.55 -16.34
N GLU A 381 0.39 -23.03 -17.53
CA GLU A 381 1.31 -22.99 -18.68
C GLU A 381 1.54 -21.54 -19.09
N ILE A 382 2.79 -21.21 -19.35
CA ILE A 382 3.19 -19.85 -19.74
C ILE A 382 3.87 -19.84 -21.10
N SER A 383 3.68 -18.75 -21.82
CA SER A 383 4.39 -18.47 -23.08
C SER A 383 5.52 -17.48 -22.83
N VAL A 384 6.73 -17.84 -23.29
CA VAL A 384 7.91 -16.97 -23.23
C VAL A 384 8.40 -16.70 -24.64
N TYR A 385 8.63 -15.43 -24.95
CA TYR A 385 8.99 -14.95 -26.26
C TYR A 385 10.39 -14.36 -26.25
N PHE A 386 11.19 -14.73 -27.24
CA PHE A 386 12.56 -14.26 -27.41
C PHE A 386 12.78 -13.77 -28.84
N LEU A 387 13.41 -12.63 -28.99
CA LEU A 387 13.82 -12.14 -30.30
C LEU A 387 15.22 -12.65 -30.68
N ASN A 388 16.19 -12.53 -29.75
CA ASN A 388 17.56 -13.02 -29.92
C ASN A 388 18.27 -13.03 -28.54
N SER A 389 19.55 -13.45 -28.53
CA SER A 389 20.32 -13.58 -27.27
C SER A 389 20.69 -12.28 -26.55
N LYS A 390 20.41 -11.12 -27.18
CA LYS A 390 20.74 -9.79 -26.63
C LYS A 390 19.51 -8.92 -26.37
N ALA A 391 18.35 -9.31 -26.90
CA ALA A 391 17.09 -8.63 -26.70
C ALA A 391 16.39 -9.13 -25.42
N PRO A 392 15.51 -8.34 -24.81
CA PRO A 392 14.67 -8.78 -23.70
C PRO A 392 13.87 -10.04 -24.02
N CYS A 393 13.59 -10.88 -23.04
CA CYS A 393 12.50 -11.83 -23.13
C CYS A 393 11.19 -11.22 -22.63
N PHE A 394 10.08 -11.73 -23.17
CA PHE A 394 8.74 -11.36 -22.71
C PHE A 394 7.98 -12.60 -22.24
N ILE A 395 7.31 -12.47 -21.11
CA ILE A 395 6.35 -13.45 -20.60
C ILE A 395 5.00 -12.74 -20.59
N ARG A 396 4.05 -13.26 -21.33
CA ARG A 396 2.71 -12.63 -21.48
C ARG A 396 1.68 -13.66 -21.88
N ASP A 397 0.42 -13.39 -21.52
CA ASP A 397 -0.75 -14.10 -22.00
C ASP A 397 -1.18 -13.58 -23.41
N GLU A 398 -2.08 -14.30 -24.06
CA GLU A 398 -2.60 -13.91 -25.38
C GLU A 398 -3.43 -12.62 -25.32
N ALA A 399 -4.13 -12.41 -24.21
CA ALA A 399 -4.93 -11.21 -23.97
C ALA A 399 -4.08 -9.99 -23.58
N GLN A 400 -2.80 -10.18 -23.34
CA GLN A 400 -1.88 -9.16 -22.82
C GLN A 400 -2.37 -8.53 -21.50
N SER A 401 -3.10 -9.30 -20.69
CA SER A 401 -3.55 -8.84 -19.38
C SER A 401 -2.38 -8.65 -18.41
N TYR A 402 -1.28 -9.37 -18.64
CA TYR A 402 0.03 -9.12 -18.03
C TYR A 402 1.15 -9.17 -19.07
N ILE A 403 2.16 -8.34 -18.87
CA ILE A 403 3.39 -8.33 -19.68
C ILE A 403 4.56 -8.19 -18.75
N TYR A 404 5.45 -9.19 -18.75
CA TYR A 404 6.73 -9.13 -18.04
C TYR A 404 7.87 -9.11 -19.03
N MET A 405 8.72 -8.11 -18.92
CA MET A 405 9.94 -7.99 -19.70
C MET A 405 11.15 -8.18 -18.78
N VAL A 406 12.09 -9.01 -19.18
CA VAL A 406 13.35 -9.23 -18.45
C VAL A 406 14.52 -9.06 -19.40
N LEU A 407 15.47 -8.18 -19.03
CA LEU A 407 16.69 -7.96 -19.79
C LEU A 407 17.66 -9.14 -19.60
N PRO A 408 18.31 -9.61 -20.69
CA PRO A 408 19.34 -10.63 -20.58
C PRO A 408 20.62 -10.09 -19.93
N VAL A 409 21.42 -11.01 -19.40
CA VAL A 409 22.76 -10.75 -18.86
C VAL A 409 23.80 -11.38 -19.78
N ASN A 410 24.91 -10.70 -20.00
CA ASN A 410 26.02 -11.30 -20.71
C ASN A 410 26.61 -12.46 -19.90
N PHE A 411 26.88 -13.56 -20.59
CA PHE A 411 27.53 -14.75 -20.03
C PHE A 411 28.67 -15.21 -20.97
N VAL A 412 29.68 -15.80 -20.42
CA VAL A 412 30.84 -16.33 -21.16
C VAL A 412 30.78 -17.84 -21.19
#